data_f6dfc0574a68d839bec457ed723f0fc1
#
_entry.id   f6dfc0574a68d839bec457ed723f0fc1
#
_cell.length_a   1.000
_cell.length_b   1.000
_cell.length_c   1.000
_cell.angle_alpha   90.00
_cell.angle_beta   90.00
_cell.angle_gamma   90.00
#
_symmetry.space_group_name_H-M   'P 1'
#
loop_
_entity.id
_entity.type
_entity.pdbx_description
1 polymer ?
#
loop_
_entity_poly.entity_id
_entity_poly.type
_entity_poly.pdbx_seq_one_letter_code
_entity_poly.pdbx_strand_id
1 'polypeptide(L)'
;MDRWVLGFALAVSVVTSVVFGWAPALHASAKASEPLKKSGRGLTGAEEGTRLRSTLVVAEVAMSLILLAAAGLTLQSFVHLVGSNLGFNPDQVLTMRVLPPSSRYKTDEQGIAFSRQALSGIRSLPGVQAAGTVTFLPLSGWWGVRSVSLQGKSVPEDQRPIAPWNSVTPDYFRAMQIPLIKGRFFEERDDERAAPVAIIGQSLAKRLVPNADPLGKWLDVGGLKKPAEVVGVVGDVYQLGPTSQTIAGIYLPFSQVTAPILCFAIRTTEDPSGVAKAAQEAIWAVDKDQAVGFVMNMSQLASEAVAPQRILMQVLGLFGGMALLMAVIGVYGVIASSVAQRTNEIGVRMALGARSGDVLRLVMREGLALVLLGVAVGLAGILGLMRFVSSVLYGVRPTDPVTMVGAAFALAGSALLACYLPARRASRIDPMVALRYE
;
A
#
# COMPACT_ATOMS: atom_id res chain seq x y z
N MET A 1 -2.89 -20.76 9.13
CA MET A 1 -3.94 -19.78 9.55
C MET A 1 -3.85 -19.62 11.05
N ASP A 2 -3.80 -18.39 11.52
CA ASP A 2 -3.71 -18.10 12.95
C ASP A 2 -5.08 -18.37 13.61
N ARG A 3 -5.10 -19.20 14.67
CA ARG A 3 -6.31 -19.55 15.44
C ARG A 3 -7.00 -18.32 16.03
N TRP A 4 -6.25 -17.26 16.33
CA TRP A 4 -6.78 -15.99 16.83
C TRP A 4 -7.59 -15.23 15.77
N VAL A 5 -7.14 -15.27 14.51
CA VAL A 5 -7.84 -14.65 13.37
C VAL A 5 -9.15 -15.38 13.09
N LEU A 6 -9.13 -16.73 13.13
CA LEU A 6 -10.35 -17.54 13.00
C LEU A 6 -11.33 -17.28 14.14
N GLY A 7 -10.85 -17.23 15.39
CA GLY A 7 -11.68 -16.92 16.56
C GLY A 7 -12.32 -15.53 16.47
N PHE A 8 -11.55 -14.53 16.06
CA PHE A 8 -12.06 -13.18 15.84
C PHE A 8 -13.11 -13.11 14.73
N ALA A 9 -12.86 -13.74 13.58
CA ALA A 9 -13.81 -13.78 12.47
C ALA A 9 -15.12 -14.47 12.87
N LEU A 10 -15.03 -15.58 13.59
CA LEU A 10 -16.20 -16.30 14.12
C LEU A 10 -16.98 -15.43 15.13
N ALA A 11 -16.29 -14.77 16.05
CA ALA A 11 -16.92 -13.89 17.03
C ALA A 11 -17.65 -12.73 16.35
N VAL A 12 -17.01 -12.07 15.37
CA VAL A 12 -17.64 -10.99 14.59
C VAL A 12 -18.86 -11.52 13.81
N SER A 13 -18.77 -12.69 13.18
CA SER A 13 -19.89 -13.30 12.45
C SER A 13 -21.07 -13.63 13.37
N VAL A 14 -20.81 -14.15 14.58
CA VAL A 14 -21.86 -14.43 15.57
C VAL A 14 -22.48 -13.14 16.08
N VAL A 15 -21.67 -12.13 16.44
CA VAL A 15 -22.16 -10.84 16.92
C VAL A 15 -23.02 -10.15 15.87
N THR A 16 -22.56 -10.10 14.61
CA THR A 16 -23.35 -9.52 13.52
C THR A 16 -24.64 -10.28 13.30
N SER A 17 -24.63 -11.62 13.29
CA SER A 17 -25.84 -12.43 13.13
C SER A 17 -26.83 -12.22 14.27
N VAL A 18 -26.37 -12.10 15.52
CA VAL A 18 -27.20 -11.81 16.68
C VAL A 18 -27.78 -10.40 16.59
N VAL A 19 -26.99 -9.38 16.29
CA VAL A 19 -27.44 -7.99 16.17
C VAL A 19 -28.49 -7.83 15.07
N PHE A 20 -28.22 -8.38 13.87
CA PHE A 20 -29.14 -8.28 12.72
C PHE A 20 -30.33 -9.24 12.81
N GLY A 21 -30.23 -10.35 13.55
CA GLY A 21 -31.33 -11.27 13.77
C GLY A 21 -32.25 -10.84 14.93
N TRP A 22 -31.68 -10.27 16.01
CA TRP A 22 -32.46 -9.87 17.20
C TRP A 22 -33.28 -8.60 16.97
N ALA A 23 -32.76 -7.61 16.25
CA ALA A 23 -33.47 -6.35 15.99
C ALA A 23 -34.83 -6.58 15.26
N PRO A 24 -34.92 -7.36 14.17
CA PRO A 24 -36.20 -7.71 13.54
C PRO A 24 -37.08 -8.60 14.40
N ALA A 25 -36.48 -9.56 15.15
CA ALA A 25 -37.23 -10.49 16.01
C ALA A 25 -37.93 -9.81 17.19
N LEU A 26 -37.25 -8.86 17.84
CA LEU A 26 -37.82 -8.02 18.90
C LEU A 26 -39.00 -7.15 18.39
N HIS A 27 -38.86 -6.62 17.16
CA HIS A 27 -39.93 -5.83 16.53
C HIS A 27 -41.12 -6.71 16.08
N ALA A 28 -40.88 -7.94 15.63
CA ALA A 28 -41.93 -8.89 15.27
C ALA A 28 -42.69 -9.41 16.50
N SER A 29 -41.99 -9.70 17.62
CA SER A 29 -42.59 -10.14 18.86
C SER A 29 -43.41 -9.04 19.55
N ALA A 30 -42.97 -7.78 19.49
CA ALA A 30 -43.75 -6.65 19.98
C ALA A 30 -45.06 -6.44 19.19
N LYS A 31 -45.07 -6.73 17.88
CA LYS A 31 -46.30 -6.70 17.06
C LYS A 31 -47.20 -7.91 17.27
N ALA A 32 -46.69 -9.06 17.66
CA ALA A 32 -47.50 -10.24 17.90
C ALA A 32 -48.34 -10.21 19.21
N SER A 33 -47.95 -9.32 20.14
CA SER A 33 -48.67 -9.12 21.41
C SER A 33 -49.75 -8.03 21.36
N GLU A 34 -50.05 -7.45 20.20
CA GLU A 34 -51.00 -6.34 20.02
C GLU A 34 -52.36 -6.63 19.36
N PRO A 35 -52.91 -7.86 19.28
CA PRO A 35 -54.27 -8.00 18.79
C PRO A 35 -55.36 -7.61 19.82
N LEU A 36 -55.04 -7.29 21.08
CA LEU A 36 -56.01 -7.09 22.18
C LEU A 36 -56.15 -5.63 22.66
N LYS A 37 -55.45 -4.66 22.09
CA LYS A 37 -55.60 -3.23 22.45
C LYS A 37 -55.83 -2.34 21.22
N LYS A 38 -56.82 -2.68 20.39
CA LYS A 38 -57.33 -1.77 19.37
C LYS A 38 -58.37 -0.83 19.98
N SER A 39 -57.97 0.31 20.44
CA SER A 39 -58.66 1.58 20.30
C SER A 39 -57.73 2.71 20.73
N GLY A 40 -57.23 3.47 19.80
CA GLY A 40 -56.83 4.84 20.03
C GLY A 40 -55.35 5.18 20.17
N ARG A 41 -54.39 4.52 19.47
CA ARG A 41 -53.00 5.09 19.34
C ARG A 41 -52.24 4.44 18.17
N GLY A 42 -52.74 4.61 16.95
CA GLY A 42 -52.17 4.04 15.72
C GLY A 42 -50.94 4.80 15.11
N LEU A 43 -50.50 5.89 15.70
CA LEU A 43 -49.48 6.77 15.08
C LEU A 43 -48.06 6.59 15.58
N THR A 44 -47.87 6.14 16.85
CA THR A 44 -46.53 6.07 17.45
C THR A 44 -45.67 4.91 16.96
N GLY A 45 -46.26 3.74 16.67
CA GLY A 45 -45.51 2.55 16.22
C GLY A 45 -44.97 2.62 14.77
N ALA A 46 -45.64 3.38 13.90
CA ALA A 46 -45.17 3.59 12.52
C ALA A 46 -43.97 4.56 12.42
N GLU A 47 -43.94 5.57 13.29
CA GLU A 47 -42.84 6.52 13.37
C GLU A 47 -41.54 5.90 13.92
N GLU A 48 -41.60 5.05 14.93
CA GLU A 48 -40.45 4.36 15.50
C GLU A 48 -39.76 3.42 14.47
N GLY A 49 -40.56 2.66 13.72
CA GLY A 49 -40.02 1.81 12.66
C GLY A 49 -39.33 2.58 11.52
N THR A 50 -39.83 3.79 11.21
CA THR A 50 -39.25 4.64 10.18
C THR A 50 -37.95 5.28 10.67
N ARG A 51 -37.88 5.72 11.93
CA ARG A 51 -36.66 6.28 12.54
C ARG A 51 -35.52 5.29 12.60
N LEU A 52 -35.81 4.02 13.00
CA LEU A 52 -34.81 2.96 13.05
C LEU A 52 -34.21 2.69 11.65
N ARG A 53 -35.06 2.58 10.63
CA ARG A 53 -34.59 2.35 9.25
C ARG A 53 -33.72 3.54 8.75
N SER A 54 -34.15 4.77 9.02
CA SER A 54 -33.38 5.96 8.67
C SER A 54 -32.01 6.00 9.35
N THR A 55 -31.94 5.64 10.65
CA THR A 55 -30.68 5.55 11.38
C THR A 55 -29.75 4.48 10.80
N LEU A 56 -30.28 3.31 10.43
CA LEU A 56 -29.50 2.26 9.78
C LEU A 56 -28.94 2.71 8.43
N VAL A 57 -29.75 3.40 7.61
CA VAL A 57 -29.27 3.96 6.33
C VAL A 57 -28.21 5.02 6.54
N VAL A 58 -28.34 5.90 7.55
CA VAL A 58 -27.32 6.89 7.88
C VAL A 58 -26.00 6.21 8.26
N ALA A 59 -26.07 5.14 9.10
CA ALA A 59 -24.89 4.37 9.49
C ALA A 59 -24.27 3.64 8.28
N GLU A 60 -25.07 3.08 7.39
CA GLU A 60 -24.65 2.40 6.17
C GLU A 60 -23.94 3.37 5.20
N VAL A 61 -24.52 4.56 4.99
CA VAL A 61 -23.93 5.63 4.18
C VAL A 61 -22.61 6.10 4.79
N ALA A 62 -22.55 6.27 6.11
CA ALA A 62 -21.33 6.67 6.81
C ALA A 62 -20.22 5.62 6.67
N MET A 63 -20.53 4.34 6.86
CA MET A 63 -19.57 3.24 6.68
C MET A 63 -19.12 3.12 5.22
N SER A 64 -20.04 3.29 4.27
CA SER A 64 -19.72 3.27 2.84
C SER A 64 -18.75 4.40 2.47
N LEU A 65 -18.93 5.59 3.03
CA LEU A 65 -18.01 6.70 2.83
C LEU A 65 -16.62 6.40 3.38
N ILE A 66 -16.54 5.83 4.59
CA ILE A 66 -15.26 5.44 5.21
C ILE A 66 -14.53 4.42 4.32
N LEU A 67 -15.23 3.39 3.84
CA LEU A 67 -14.63 2.35 2.99
C LEU A 67 -14.22 2.89 1.61
N LEU A 68 -15.02 3.74 0.98
CA LEU A 68 -14.70 4.38 -0.29
C LEU A 68 -13.50 5.33 -0.16
N ALA A 69 -13.45 6.12 0.92
CA ALA A 69 -12.31 6.98 1.18
C ALA A 69 -11.03 6.16 1.43
N ALA A 70 -11.10 5.09 2.23
CA ALA A 70 -9.98 4.18 2.45
C ALA A 70 -9.51 3.53 1.14
N ALA A 71 -10.43 3.07 0.29
CA ALA A 71 -10.12 2.53 -1.03
C ALA A 71 -9.44 3.56 -1.93
N GLY A 72 -9.96 4.79 -1.97
CA GLY A 72 -9.38 5.88 -2.74
C GLY A 72 -7.98 6.29 -2.27
N LEU A 73 -7.78 6.41 -0.96
CA LEU A 73 -6.48 6.72 -0.37
C LEU A 73 -5.45 5.61 -0.61
N THR A 74 -5.87 4.34 -0.51
CA THR A 74 -4.96 3.21 -0.81
C THR A 74 -4.63 3.10 -2.29
N LEU A 75 -5.57 3.39 -3.19
CA LEU A 75 -5.31 3.49 -4.63
C LEU A 75 -4.29 4.60 -4.93
N GLN A 76 -4.49 5.78 -4.38
CA GLN A 76 -3.58 6.91 -4.56
C GLN A 76 -2.19 6.59 -3.99
N SER A 77 -2.12 5.99 -2.79
CA SER A 77 -0.87 5.51 -2.19
C SER A 77 -0.16 4.50 -3.07
N PHE A 78 -0.90 3.55 -3.66
CA PHE A 78 -0.34 2.56 -4.57
C PHE A 78 0.21 3.18 -5.86
N VAL A 79 -0.51 4.12 -6.47
CA VAL A 79 -0.04 4.84 -7.67
C VAL A 79 1.24 5.63 -7.38
N HIS A 80 1.32 6.32 -6.23
CA HIS A 80 2.54 6.99 -5.79
C HIS A 80 3.70 6.02 -5.58
N LEU A 81 3.41 4.85 -4.99
CA LEU A 81 4.39 3.82 -4.71
C LEU A 81 5.01 3.25 -6.00
N VAL A 82 4.16 2.91 -6.98
CA VAL A 82 4.60 2.37 -8.27
C VAL A 82 5.36 3.43 -9.09
N GLY A 83 4.97 4.70 -8.99
CA GLY A 83 5.63 5.81 -9.67
C GLY A 83 6.86 6.36 -8.93
N SER A 84 7.21 5.86 -7.74
CA SER A 84 8.34 6.36 -6.97
C SER A 84 9.67 5.93 -7.58
N ASN A 85 10.64 6.85 -7.59
CA ASN A 85 12.00 6.55 -8.01
C ASN A 85 12.66 5.65 -6.97
N LEU A 86 12.95 4.41 -7.33
CA LEU A 86 13.62 3.43 -6.45
C LEU A 86 15.10 3.75 -6.19
N GLY A 87 15.66 4.72 -6.90
CA GLY A 87 17.08 5.07 -6.86
C GLY A 87 17.94 4.17 -7.75
N PHE A 88 17.32 3.26 -8.49
CA PHE A 88 17.96 2.38 -9.48
C PHE A 88 16.94 2.03 -10.58
N ASN A 89 17.43 1.50 -11.71
CA ASN A 89 16.55 1.04 -12.79
C ASN A 89 16.40 -0.49 -12.74
N PRO A 90 15.20 -1.02 -12.42
CA PRO A 90 14.93 -2.46 -12.34
C PRO A 90 14.78 -3.14 -13.71
N ASP A 91 14.59 -2.37 -14.78
CA ASP A 91 14.34 -2.92 -16.10
C ASP A 91 15.59 -3.58 -16.66
N GLN A 92 15.40 -4.68 -17.39
CA GLN A 92 16.48 -5.41 -18.04
C GLN A 92 17.60 -5.90 -17.10
N VAL A 93 17.29 -6.16 -15.83
CA VAL A 93 18.25 -6.71 -14.86
C VAL A 93 17.81 -8.09 -14.40
N LEU A 94 18.63 -9.11 -14.67
CA LEU A 94 18.51 -10.44 -14.07
C LEU A 94 19.21 -10.44 -12.73
N THR A 95 18.58 -11.07 -11.74
CA THR A 95 19.17 -11.28 -10.43
C THR A 95 19.32 -12.76 -10.12
N MET A 96 20.41 -13.12 -9.47
CA MET A 96 20.68 -14.47 -8.99
C MET A 96 21.34 -14.39 -7.62
N ARG A 97 21.04 -15.34 -6.74
CA ARG A 97 21.68 -15.42 -5.42
C ARG A 97 22.47 -16.69 -5.30
N VAL A 98 23.69 -16.54 -4.81
CA VAL A 98 24.64 -17.62 -4.56
C VAL A 98 25.12 -17.52 -3.11
N LEU A 99 25.17 -18.65 -2.44
CA LEU A 99 25.71 -18.77 -1.08
C LEU A 99 26.90 -19.73 -1.12
N PRO A 100 28.12 -19.22 -1.34
CA PRO A 100 29.30 -20.07 -1.33
C PRO A 100 29.45 -20.77 0.02
N PRO A 101 29.57 -22.11 0.06
CA PRO A 101 29.66 -22.83 1.31
C PRO A 101 30.98 -22.51 2.02
N SER A 102 30.90 -22.11 3.30
CA SER A 102 32.08 -21.80 4.14
C SER A 102 33.01 -22.98 4.34
N SER A 103 32.56 -24.21 4.11
CA SER A 103 33.41 -25.40 4.10
C SER A 103 34.44 -25.43 2.97
N ARG A 104 34.10 -24.84 1.82
CA ARG A 104 34.97 -24.78 0.64
C ARG A 104 35.68 -23.42 0.52
N TYR A 105 34.95 -22.33 0.76
CA TYR A 105 35.46 -20.95 0.69
C TYR A 105 35.82 -20.50 2.12
N LYS A 106 37.00 -20.93 2.61
CA LYS A 106 37.44 -20.71 3.98
C LYS A 106 38.08 -19.33 4.19
N THR A 107 38.55 -18.71 3.12
CA THR A 107 39.24 -17.41 3.17
C THR A 107 38.54 -16.40 2.27
N ASP A 108 38.72 -15.14 2.61
CA ASP A 108 38.16 -14.01 1.82
C ASP A 108 38.68 -14.03 0.39
N GLU A 109 39.95 -14.36 0.18
CA GLU A 109 40.61 -14.42 -1.15
C GLU A 109 39.91 -15.46 -2.04
N GLN A 110 39.49 -16.61 -1.49
CA GLN A 110 38.78 -17.63 -2.25
C GLN A 110 37.40 -17.14 -2.70
N GLY A 111 36.67 -16.43 -1.83
CA GLY A 111 35.39 -15.81 -2.17
C GLY A 111 35.52 -14.71 -3.23
N ILE A 112 36.56 -13.88 -3.12
CA ILE A 112 36.88 -12.83 -4.11
C ILE A 112 37.24 -13.44 -5.45
N ALA A 113 38.08 -14.48 -5.47
CA ALA A 113 38.45 -15.19 -6.69
C ALA A 113 37.25 -15.84 -7.39
N PHE A 114 36.36 -16.50 -6.64
CA PHE A 114 35.11 -17.06 -7.14
C PHE A 114 34.24 -15.97 -7.78
N SER A 115 33.98 -14.88 -7.07
CA SER A 115 33.16 -13.76 -7.57
C SER A 115 33.74 -13.17 -8.86
N ARG A 116 35.06 -12.97 -8.91
CA ARG A 116 35.76 -12.42 -10.09
C ARG A 116 35.65 -13.34 -11.30
N GLN A 117 35.89 -14.65 -11.11
CA GLN A 117 35.78 -15.63 -12.20
C GLN A 117 34.35 -15.77 -12.73
N ALA A 118 33.37 -15.86 -11.82
CA ALA A 118 31.95 -15.93 -12.19
C ALA A 118 31.50 -14.67 -12.97
N LEU A 119 31.87 -13.49 -12.46
CA LEU A 119 31.55 -12.23 -13.16
C LEU A 119 32.25 -12.13 -14.54
N SER A 120 33.48 -12.59 -14.66
CA SER A 120 34.21 -12.63 -15.94
C SER A 120 33.47 -13.51 -16.97
N GLY A 121 33.01 -14.70 -16.55
CA GLY A 121 32.19 -15.58 -17.40
C GLY A 121 30.86 -14.95 -17.79
N ILE A 122 30.16 -14.34 -16.84
CA ILE A 122 28.87 -13.68 -17.10
C ILE A 122 29.02 -12.48 -18.05
N ARG A 123 30.04 -11.65 -17.86
CA ARG A 123 30.29 -10.48 -18.72
C ARG A 123 30.64 -10.82 -20.16
N SER A 124 31.16 -12.03 -20.39
CA SER A 124 31.47 -12.52 -21.76
C SER A 124 30.25 -13.05 -22.51
N LEU A 125 29.09 -13.18 -21.87
CA LEU A 125 27.86 -13.67 -22.49
C LEU A 125 27.28 -12.63 -23.46
N PRO A 126 26.79 -13.06 -24.64
CA PRO A 126 26.11 -12.17 -25.56
C PRO A 126 24.87 -11.52 -24.88
N GLY A 127 24.68 -10.23 -25.13
CA GLY A 127 23.55 -9.49 -24.57
C GLY A 127 23.75 -8.97 -23.15
N VAL A 128 24.86 -9.27 -22.47
CA VAL A 128 25.19 -8.69 -21.16
C VAL A 128 25.90 -7.36 -21.35
N GLN A 129 25.33 -6.30 -20.77
CA GLN A 129 25.91 -4.94 -20.79
C GLN A 129 26.81 -4.66 -19.58
N ALA A 130 26.39 -5.10 -18.41
CA ALA A 130 27.12 -4.95 -17.16
C ALA A 130 26.70 -6.05 -16.16
N ALA A 131 27.65 -6.52 -15.35
CA ALA A 131 27.38 -7.46 -14.30
C ALA A 131 28.22 -7.14 -13.07
N GLY A 132 27.55 -7.12 -11.90
CA GLY A 132 28.19 -6.90 -10.61
C GLY A 132 27.51 -7.70 -9.51
N THR A 133 28.16 -7.76 -8.34
CA THR A 133 27.58 -8.41 -7.16
C THR A 133 27.31 -7.41 -6.06
N VAL A 134 26.36 -7.75 -5.23
CA VAL A 134 25.96 -7.04 -4.01
C VAL A 134 25.63 -8.07 -2.92
N THR A 135 25.82 -7.70 -1.66
CA THR A 135 25.45 -8.60 -0.55
C THR A 135 23.92 -8.73 -0.43
N PHE A 136 23.24 -7.61 -0.38
CA PHE A 136 21.79 -7.56 -0.23
C PHE A 136 21.17 -6.80 -1.41
N LEU A 137 20.44 -7.52 -2.26
CA LEU A 137 19.67 -6.88 -3.32
C LEU A 137 18.62 -5.95 -2.72
N PRO A 138 18.42 -4.74 -3.28
CA PRO A 138 17.29 -3.92 -2.95
C PRO A 138 15.98 -4.69 -3.13
N LEU A 139 14.99 -4.41 -2.29
CA LEU A 139 13.65 -5.02 -2.33
C LEU A 139 13.58 -6.52 -2.03
N SER A 140 14.71 -7.18 -1.75
CA SER A 140 14.75 -8.63 -1.48
C SER A 140 14.23 -9.03 -0.09
N GLY A 141 13.89 -8.06 0.75
CA GLY A 141 13.52 -8.29 2.16
C GLY A 141 14.71 -8.60 3.08
N TRP A 142 15.92 -8.67 2.53
CA TRP A 142 17.15 -8.95 3.27
C TRP A 142 18.00 -7.69 3.33
N TRP A 143 18.52 -7.38 4.48
CA TRP A 143 19.31 -6.19 4.70
C TRP A 143 20.16 -6.33 5.97
N GLY A 144 21.26 -5.61 6.03
CA GLY A 144 22.10 -5.52 7.22
C GLY A 144 22.39 -4.06 7.52
N VAL A 145 22.71 -3.75 8.76
CA VAL A 145 23.08 -2.40 9.18
C VAL A 145 24.44 -2.38 9.82
N ARG A 146 25.13 -1.26 9.68
CA ARG A 146 26.36 -0.95 10.41
C ARG A 146 26.26 0.43 11.04
N SER A 147 26.90 0.61 12.19
CA SER A 147 27.07 1.96 12.76
C SER A 147 28.08 2.73 11.92
N VAL A 148 27.82 4.03 11.70
CA VAL A 148 28.68 4.89 10.89
C VAL A 148 28.86 6.23 11.60
N SER A 149 30.10 6.68 11.74
CA SER A 149 30.43 8.01 12.27
C SER A 149 31.63 8.61 11.53
N LEU A 150 31.76 9.93 11.58
CA LEU A 150 32.98 10.58 11.09
C LEU A 150 34.13 10.30 12.03
N GLN A 151 35.28 9.96 11.49
CA GLN A 151 36.51 9.81 12.25
C GLN A 151 36.81 11.07 13.06
N GLY A 152 37.20 10.91 14.32
CA GLY A 152 37.48 12.00 15.24
C GLY A 152 36.28 12.63 15.93
N LYS A 153 35.03 12.23 15.59
CA LYS A 153 33.86 12.56 16.39
C LYS A 153 33.64 11.46 17.44
N SER A 154 33.87 11.80 18.71
CA SER A 154 33.56 10.88 19.83
C SER A 154 32.04 10.82 20.03
N VAL A 155 31.39 9.91 19.30
CA VAL A 155 29.97 9.58 19.47
C VAL A 155 29.88 8.23 20.19
N PRO A 156 29.19 8.11 21.33
CA PRO A 156 28.94 6.83 21.99
C PRO A 156 28.35 5.82 21.00
N GLU A 157 28.70 4.55 21.16
CA GLU A 157 28.35 3.52 20.17
C GLU A 157 26.85 3.35 20.00
N ASP A 158 26.09 3.51 21.08
CA ASP A 158 24.62 3.49 21.13
C ASP A 158 23.94 4.68 20.44
N GLN A 159 24.68 5.78 20.23
CA GLN A 159 24.19 7.00 19.58
C GLN A 159 24.69 7.17 18.13
N ARG A 160 25.57 6.26 17.66
CA ARG A 160 26.06 6.32 16.29
C ARG A 160 24.93 6.08 15.29
N PRO A 161 24.80 6.88 14.24
CA PRO A 161 23.87 6.60 13.15
C PRO A 161 24.10 5.18 12.61
N ILE A 162 23.03 4.45 12.44
CA ILE A 162 23.04 3.19 11.71
C ILE A 162 22.65 3.42 10.26
N ALA A 163 23.30 2.72 9.35
CA ALA A 163 23.03 2.75 7.92
C ALA A 163 22.98 1.33 7.35
N PRO A 164 22.09 1.03 6.40
CA PRO A 164 22.18 -0.16 5.58
C PRO A 164 23.56 -0.22 4.93
N TRP A 165 24.15 -1.40 4.90
CA TRP A 165 25.43 -1.58 4.24
C TRP A 165 25.36 -2.66 3.17
N ASN A 166 26.17 -2.49 2.15
CA ASN A 166 26.36 -3.48 1.10
C ASN A 166 27.84 -3.57 0.74
N SER A 167 28.28 -4.78 0.51
CA SER A 167 29.54 -5.05 -0.16
C SER A 167 29.26 -5.25 -1.63
N VAL A 168 29.97 -4.52 -2.51
CA VAL A 168 29.66 -4.49 -3.95
C VAL A 168 30.93 -4.60 -4.79
N THR A 169 30.80 -5.18 -5.97
CA THR A 169 31.85 -5.10 -7.01
C THR A 169 31.74 -3.82 -7.80
N PRO A 170 32.80 -3.35 -8.48
CA PRO A 170 32.83 -2.04 -9.17
C PRO A 170 31.67 -1.81 -10.12
N ASP A 171 31.30 -2.80 -10.95
CA ASP A 171 30.25 -2.66 -11.98
C ASP A 171 28.81 -2.77 -11.44
N TYR A 172 28.61 -3.00 -10.12
CA TYR A 172 27.26 -3.10 -9.54
C TYR A 172 26.43 -1.83 -9.78
N PHE A 173 27.04 -0.65 -9.57
CA PHE A 173 26.34 0.62 -9.77
C PHE A 173 25.93 0.82 -11.25
N ARG A 174 26.77 0.36 -12.18
CA ARG A 174 26.49 0.40 -13.62
C ARG A 174 25.37 -0.60 -13.98
N ALA A 175 25.41 -1.82 -13.44
CA ALA A 175 24.38 -2.84 -13.67
C ALA A 175 23.02 -2.37 -13.15
N MET A 176 22.97 -1.70 -12.00
CA MET A 176 21.74 -1.18 -11.41
C MET A 176 21.39 0.24 -11.89
N GLN A 177 22.24 0.90 -12.67
CA GLN A 177 22.10 2.31 -13.09
C GLN A 177 21.88 3.26 -11.91
N ILE A 178 22.60 3.03 -10.82
CA ILE A 178 22.59 3.94 -9.66
C ILE A 178 23.44 5.17 -10.02
N PRO A 179 22.87 6.40 -9.96
CA PRO A 179 23.59 7.58 -10.40
C PRO A 179 24.71 7.97 -9.43
N LEU A 180 25.88 8.29 -9.98
CA LEU A 180 26.96 8.94 -9.26
C LEU A 180 26.64 10.44 -9.12
N ILE A 181 26.61 10.95 -7.89
CA ILE A 181 26.34 12.35 -7.60
C ILE A 181 27.62 13.15 -7.49
N LYS A 182 28.64 12.58 -6.82
CA LYS A 182 29.95 13.18 -6.63
C LYS A 182 31.05 12.11 -6.52
N GLY A 183 32.27 12.46 -6.86
CA GLY A 183 33.43 11.59 -6.72
C GLY A 183 33.53 10.53 -7.81
N ARG A 184 33.87 9.30 -7.45
CA ARG A 184 34.03 8.17 -8.35
C ARG A 184 33.37 6.88 -7.84
N PHE A 185 33.10 5.94 -8.72
CA PHE A 185 32.79 4.56 -8.36
C PHE A 185 34.06 3.81 -7.89
N PHE A 186 33.87 2.62 -7.34
CA PHE A 186 34.98 1.71 -7.06
C PHE A 186 35.66 1.27 -8.35
N GLU A 187 36.95 1.03 -8.24
CA GLU A 187 37.80 0.55 -9.32
C GLU A 187 38.50 -0.74 -8.89
N GLU A 188 39.09 -1.46 -9.81
CA GLU A 188 39.85 -2.71 -9.52
C GLU A 188 41.05 -2.45 -8.59
N ARG A 189 41.57 -1.19 -8.54
CA ARG A 189 42.64 -0.80 -7.63
C ARG A 189 42.19 -0.65 -6.16
N ASP A 190 40.90 -0.58 -5.89
CA ASP A 190 40.35 -0.55 -4.52
C ASP A 190 40.28 -1.99 -3.96
N ASP A 191 41.42 -2.69 -3.99
CA ASP A 191 41.59 -4.08 -3.57
C ASP A 191 41.89 -4.18 -2.07
N GLU A 192 42.14 -5.39 -1.61
CA GLU A 192 42.43 -5.73 -0.21
C GLU A 192 43.71 -5.07 0.34
N ARG A 193 44.63 -4.63 -0.55
CA ARG A 193 45.91 -4.01 -0.20
C ARG A 193 45.81 -2.49 -0.16
N ALA A 194 44.80 -1.94 -0.80
CA ALA A 194 44.55 -0.50 -0.83
C ALA A 194 44.01 0.03 0.52
N ALA A 195 44.06 1.35 0.68
CA ALA A 195 43.39 1.99 1.81
C ALA A 195 41.88 1.70 1.76
N PRO A 196 41.22 1.46 2.91
CA PRO A 196 39.79 1.23 2.92
C PRO A 196 39.00 2.42 2.35
N VAL A 197 38.10 2.16 1.44
CA VAL A 197 37.26 3.17 0.80
C VAL A 197 35.76 2.85 0.94
N ALA A 198 34.94 3.90 0.90
CA ALA A 198 33.49 3.79 0.98
C ALA A 198 32.82 4.68 -0.04
N ILE A 199 31.65 4.25 -0.54
CA ILE A 199 30.68 5.09 -1.26
C ILE A 199 29.45 5.19 -0.39
N ILE A 200 28.88 6.38 -0.28
CA ILE A 200 27.70 6.62 0.58
C ILE A 200 26.54 7.19 -0.22
N GLY A 201 25.33 6.91 0.22
CA GLY A 201 24.13 7.53 -0.35
C GLY A 201 24.03 9.02 0.02
N GLN A 202 23.33 9.77 -0.83
CA GLN A 202 23.20 11.23 -0.69
C GLN A 202 22.59 11.66 0.66
N SER A 203 21.59 10.96 1.15
CA SER A 203 20.96 11.28 2.44
C SER A 203 21.89 11.00 3.62
N LEU A 204 22.73 9.95 3.55
CA LEU A 204 23.75 9.69 4.57
C LEU A 204 24.82 10.77 4.55
N ALA A 205 25.26 11.18 3.36
CA ALA A 205 26.21 12.28 3.20
C ALA A 205 25.69 13.55 3.87
N LYS A 206 24.46 13.96 3.60
CA LYS A 206 23.81 15.11 4.23
C LYS A 206 23.69 14.99 5.75
N ARG A 207 23.41 13.78 6.24
CA ARG A 207 23.27 13.52 7.69
C ARG A 207 24.62 13.59 8.43
N LEU A 208 25.68 13.04 7.83
CA LEU A 208 27.02 13.02 8.44
C LEU A 208 27.73 14.37 8.33
N VAL A 209 27.56 15.05 7.20
CA VAL A 209 28.27 16.30 6.85
C VAL A 209 27.28 17.30 6.23
N PRO A 210 26.38 17.93 7.01
CA PRO A 210 25.27 18.73 6.49
C PRO A 210 25.70 19.89 5.57
N ASN A 211 26.85 20.53 5.83
CA ASN A 211 27.27 21.76 5.18
C ASN A 211 28.67 21.70 4.56
N ALA A 212 29.23 20.50 4.36
CA ALA A 212 30.58 20.35 3.80
C ALA A 212 30.63 19.20 2.78
N ASP A 213 31.71 19.11 2.04
CA ASP A 213 31.95 18.03 1.10
C ASP A 213 32.26 16.73 1.87
N PRO A 214 31.54 15.63 1.62
CA PRO A 214 31.83 14.34 2.22
C PRO A 214 33.05 13.65 1.60
N LEU A 215 33.49 14.03 0.39
CA LEU A 215 34.63 13.39 -0.28
C LEU A 215 35.92 13.61 0.51
N GLY A 216 36.76 12.57 0.58
CA GLY A 216 38.00 12.56 1.34
C GLY A 216 37.82 12.52 2.87
N LYS A 217 36.60 12.49 3.39
CA LYS A 217 36.34 12.29 4.83
C LYS A 217 36.46 10.82 5.18
N TRP A 218 36.98 10.56 6.37
CA TRP A 218 37.15 9.21 6.89
C TRP A 218 35.97 8.84 7.78
N LEU A 219 35.45 7.63 7.57
CA LEU A 219 34.32 7.09 8.31
C LEU A 219 34.76 5.90 9.18
N ASP A 220 34.39 5.94 10.44
CA ASP A 220 34.40 4.77 11.30
C ASP A 220 33.13 3.96 11.02
N VAL A 221 33.30 2.78 10.44
CA VAL A 221 32.20 1.87 10.07
C VAL A 221 32.27 0.64 10.95
N GLY A 222 31.19 0.35 11.66
CA GLY A 222 31.13 -0.81 12.54
C GLY A 222 31.51 -2.11 11.83
N GLY A 223 32.41 -2.90 12.44
CA GLY A 223 32.94 -4.13 11.88
C GLY A 223 34.14 -3.96 10.93
N LEU A 224 34.58 -2.73 10.61
CA LEU A 224 35.86 -2.46 9.95
C LEU A 224 36.95 -2.25 11.00
N LYS A 225 38.16 -2.74 10.71
CA LYS A 225 39.34 -2.53 11.55
C LYS A 225 39.98 -1.18 11.40
N LYS A 226 39.79 -0.53 10.26
CA LYS A 226 40.34 0.78 9.91
C LYS A 226 39.22 1.67 9.33
N PRO A 227 39.29 2.98 9.54
CA PRO A 227 38.38 3.92 8.89
C PRO A 227 38.44 3.79 7.38
N ALA A 228 37.32 4.08 6.71
CA ALA A 228 37.21 4.06 5.26
C ALA A 228 37.07 5.50 4.71
N GLU A 229 37.82 5.85 3.68
CA GLU A 229 37.74 7.13 3.00
C GLU A 229 36.52 7.18 2.08
N VAL A 230 35.73 8.27 2.13
CA VAL A 230 34.62 8.49 1.22
C VAL A 230 35.16 8.91 -0.15
N VAL A 231 35.05 8.03 -1.14
CA VAL A 231 35.52 8.28 -2.52
C VAL A 231 34.39 8.65 -3.48
N GLY A 232 33.14 8.40 -3.08
CA GLY A 232 32.00 8.71 -3.92
C GLY A 232 30.70 8.88 -3.13
N VAL A 233 29.78 9.62 -3.73
CA VAL A 233 28.40 9.78 -3.28
C VAL A 233 27.48 9.37 -4.40
N VAL A 234 26.54 8.47 -4.12
CA VAL A 234 25.57 7.94 -5.08
C VAL A 234 24.14 8.34 -4.70
N GLY A 235 23.22 8.19 -5.62
CA GLY A 235 21.79 8.33 -5.34
C GLY A 235 21.35 7.37 -4.24
N ASP A 236 20.33 7.77 -3.49
CA ASP A 236 19.77 6.91 -2.45
C ASP A 236 18.97 5.76 -3.08
N VAL A 237 19.14 4.55 -2.55
CA VAL A 237 18.45 3.34 -2.98
C VAL A 237 17.49 2.88 -1.89
N TYR A 238 16.25 2.59 -2.25
CA TYR A 238 15.25 2.05 -1.32
C TYR A 238 15.46 0.55 -1.09
N GLN A 239 16.14 0.21 0.00
CA GLN A 239 16.50 -1.17 0.31
C GLN A 239 15.30 -2.06 0.66
N LEU A 240 14.33 -1.52 1.41
CA LEU A 240 13.14 -2.24 1.90
C LEU A 240 11.87 -1.89 1.10
N GLY A 241 12.01 -1.19 -0.02
CA GLY A 241 10.91 -0.66 -0.80
C GLY A 241 10.57 0.78 -0.44
N PRO A 242 9.79 1.42 -1.29
CA PRO A 242 9.50 2.85 -1.18
C PRO A 242 8.65 3.22 0.05
N THR A 243 8.08 2.25 0.76
CA THR A 243 7.37 2.46 2.04
C THR A 243 8.29 2.67 3.23
N SER A 244 9.55 2.29 3.12
CA SER A 244 10.52 2.50 4.19
C SER A 244 11.06 3.93 4.16
N GLN A 245 11.39 4.48 5.32
CA GLN A 245 12.19 5.71 5.35
C GLN A 245 13.50 5.44 4.59
N THR A 246 13.87 6.35 3.70
CA THR A 246 15.11 6.26 2.95
C THR A 246 16.27 6.30 3.93
N ILE A 247 16.77 5.12 4.29
CA ILE A 247 18.00 5.03 5.06
C ILE A 247 19.10 4.87 4.02
N ALA A 248 19.77 5.95 3.71
CA ALA A 248 20.87 5.96 2.74
C ALA A 248 21.95 4.98 3.15
N GLY A 249 22.30 4.10 2.21
CA GLY A 249 23.24 3.01 2.45
C GLY A 249 24.70 3.47 2.41
N ILE A 250 25.56 2.64 3.00
CA ILE A 250 26.99 2.65 2.79
C ILE A 250 27.37 1.46 1.93
N TYR A 251 28.21 1.68 0.94
CA TYR A 251 28.76 0.68 0.06
C TYR A 251 30.25 0.53 0.32
N LEU A 252 30.72 -0.71 0.36
CA LEU A 252 32.11 -1.08 0.57
C LEU A 252 32.56 -1.98 -0.59
N PRO A 253 33.83 -1.91 -1.05
CA PRO A 253 34.31 -2.83 -2.07
C PRO A 253 34.28 -4.27 -1.61
N PHE A 254 33.80 -5.19 -2.45
CA PHE A 254 33.77 -6.62 -2.13
C PHE A 254 35.17 -7.20 -1.93
N SER A 255 36.17 -6.62 -2.58
CA SER A 255 37.59 -6.94 -2.39
C SER A 255 38.13 -6.61 -0.99
N GLN A 256 37.54 -5.61 -0.31
CA GLN A 256 37.96 -5.21 1.04
C GLN A 256 37.07 -5.76 2.14
N VAL A 257 35.80 -6.03 1.85
CA VAL A 257 34.80 -6.54 2.81
C VAL A 257 33.99 -7.61 2.14
N THR A 258 34.38 -8.85 2.36
CA THR A 258 33.63 -10.00 1.84
C THR A 258 32.33 -10.24 2.61
N ALA A 259 31.42 -10.94 1.97
CA ALA A 259 30.17 -11.37 2.57
C ALA A 259 29.82 -12.79 2.12
N PRO A 260 29.15 -13.59 2.96
CA PRO A 260 28.80 -14.97 2.63
C PRO A 260 27.69 -15.11 1.60
N ILE A 261 27.08 -14.00 1.21
CA ILE A 261 25.97 -13.93 0.24
C ILE A 261 26.45 -13.11 -0.95
N LEU A 262 26.31 -13.67 -2.13
CA LEU A 262 26.59 -13.01 -3.39
C LEU A 262 25.30 -12.93 -4.20
N CYS A 263 24.75 -11.73 -4.35
CA CYS A 263 23.65 -11.50 -5.26
C CYS A 263 24.20 -10.85 -6.54
N PHE A 264 24.07 -11.55 -7.65
CA PHE A 264 24.45 -11.04 -8.96
C PHE A 264 23.35 -10.13 -9.50
N ALA A 265 23.73 -8.98 -10.02
CA ALA A 265 22.88 -8.09 -10.81
C ALA A 265 23.47 -8.02 -12.22
N ILE A 266 22.73 -8.48 -13.22
CA ILE A 266 23.18 -8.67 -14.58
C ILE A 266 22.27 -7.86 -15.49
N ARG A 267 22.77 -6.76 -16.04
CA ARG A 267 22.02 -5.92 -16.99
C ARG A 267 22.20 -6.46 -18.39
N THR A 268 21.10 -6.58 -19.10
CA THR A 268 21.04 -7.12 -20.45
C THR A 268 20.52 -6.08 -21.47
N THR A 269 20.72 -6.32 -22.75
CA THR A 269 20.16 -5.52 -23.84
C THR A 269 18.70 -5.86 -24.14
N GLU A 270 18.33 -7.12 -23.89
CA GLU A 270 17.01 -7.69 -24.18
C GLU A 270 16.41 -8.30 -22.89
N ASP A 271 15.38 -9.15 -23.05
CA ASP A 271 14.75 -9.82 -21.90
C ASP A 271 15.79 -10.58 -21.07
N PRO A 272 15.95 -10.23 -19.79
CA PRO A 272 16.90 -10.88 -18.89
C PRO A 272 16.71 -12.39 -18.75
N SER A 273 15.48 -12.88 -18.93
CA SER A 273 15.15 -14.30 -18.81
C SER A 273 15.91 -15.16 -19.84
N GLY A 274 16.21 -14.59 -21.01
CA GLY A 274 16.95 -15.30 -22.07
C GLY A 274 18.40 -15.62 -21.70
N VAL A 275 19.01 -14.85 -20.81
CA VAL A 275 20.41 -15.02 -20.39
C VAL A 275 20.52 -15.87 -19.11
N ALA A 276 19.41 -16.18 -18.44
CA ALA A 276 19.39 -16.80 -17.12
C ALA A 276 20.15 -18.14 -17.07
N LYS A 277 19.89 -19.03 -18.04
CA LYS A 277 20.54 -20.35 -18.11
C LYS A 277 22.04 -20.22 -18.37
N ALA A 278 22.44 -19.39 -19.32
CA ALA A 278 23.84 -19.18 -19.65
C ALA A 278 24.62 -18.56 -18.47
N ALA A 279 23.99 -17.64 -17.74
CA ALA A 279 24.58 -17.06 -16.55
C ALA A 279 24.74 -18.08 -15.39
N GLN A 280 23.78 -19.00 -15.22
CA GLN A 280 23.92 -20.11 -14.29
C GLN A 280 25.07 -21.05 -14.70
N GLU A 281 25.16 -21.39 -15.97
CA GLU A 281 26.24 -22.24 -16.52
C GLU A 281 27.60 -21.58 -16.33
N ALA A 282 27.71 -20.26 -16.47
CA ALA A 282 28.94 -19.51 -16.21
C ALA A 282 29.36 -19.59 -14.72
N ILE A 283 28.41 -19.58 -13.79
CA ILE A 283 28.69 -19.79 -12.36
C ILE A 283 29.14 -21.23 -12.11
N TRP A 284 28.44 -22.23 -12.69
CA TRP A 284 28.78 -23.65 -12.54
C TRP A 284 30.09 -24.05 -13.24
N ALA A 285 30.53 -23.28 -14.22
CA ALA A 285 31.86 -23.46 -14.81
C ALA A 285 32.99 -23.16 -13.81
N VAL A 286 32.72 -22.28 -12.82
CA VAL A 286 33.67 -22.02 -11.72
C VAL A 286 33.52 -23.04 -10.60
N ASP A 287 32.29 -23.36 -10.22
CA ASP A 287 32.00 -24.34 -9.17
C ASP A 287 30.66 -25.06 -9.46
N LYS A 288 30.74 -26.33 -9.86
CA LYS A 288 29.58 -27.15 -10.27
C LYS A 288 28.59 -27.42 -9.12
N ASP A 289 29.07 -27.44 -7.90
CA ASP A 289 28.27 -27.75 -6.71
C ASP A 289 27.60 -26.50 -6.12
N GLN A 290 27.80 -25.33 -6.77
CA GLN A 290 27.28 -24.09 -6.27
C GLN A 290 25.76 -23.99 -6.49
N ALA A 291 25.01 -23.88 -5.39
CA ALA A 291 23.58 -23.63 -5.46
C ALA A 291 23.32 -22.20 -5.95
N VAL A 292 22.61 -22.09 -7.07
CA VAL A 292 22.15 -20.82 -7.62
C VAL A 292 20.63 -20.72 -7.37
N GLY A 293 20.24 -19.77 -6.57
CA GLY A 293 18.83 -19.52 -6.21
C GLY A 293 18.37 -18.10 -6.58
N PHE A 294 17.10 -17.83 -6.35
CA PHE A 294 16.50 -16.50 -6.61
C PHE A 294 16.80 -15.95 -8.00
N VAL A 295 16.61 -16.79 -9.02
CA VAL A 295 16.76 -16.40 -10.41
C VAL A 295 15.48 -15.72 -10.85
N MET A 296 15.49 -14.40 -10.91
CA MET A 296 14.32 -13.59 -11.29
C MET A 296 14.72 -12.24 -11.87
N ASN A 297 13.82 -11.61 -12.59
CA ASN A 297 14.01 -10.26 -13.08
C ASN A 297 13.86 -9.25 -11.96
N MET A 298 14.67 -8.19 -11.92
CA MET A 298 14.60 -7.16 -10.90
C MET A 298 13.25 -6.40 -10.94
N SER A 299 12.64 -6.26 -12.11
CA SER A 299 11.30 -5.70 -12.27
C SER A 299 10.21 -6.57 -11.62
N GLN A 300 10.36 -7.90 -11.67
CA GLN A 300 9.49 -8.82 -10.95
C GLN A 300 9.65 -8.63 -9.43
N LEU A 301 10.89 -8.57 -8.94
CA LEU A 301 11.16 -8.33 -7.51
C LEU A 301 10.57 -6.98 -7.05
N ALA A 302 10.67 -5.93 -7.87
CA ALA A 302 10.05 -4.64 -7.59
C ALA A 302 8.51 -4.73 -7.54
N SER A 303 7.90 -5.51 -8.43
CA SER A 303 6.46 -5.77 -8.42
C SER A 303 5.99 -6.57 -7.20
N GLU A 304 6.79 -7.55 -6.76
CA GLU A 304 6.52 -8.34 -5.55
C GLU A 304 6.65 -7.50 -4.28
N ALA A 305 7.56 -6.54 -4.23
CA ALA A 305 7.74 -5.65 -3.10
C ALA A 305 6.51 -4.76 -2.82
N VAL A 306 5.68 -4.47 -3.82
CA VAL A 306 4.44 -3.70 -3.69
C VAL A 306 3.18 -4.57 -3.68
N ALA A 307 3.33 -5.90 -3.74
CA ALA A 307 2.20 -6.83 -3.80
C ALA A 307 1.25 -6.73 -2.58
N PRO A 308 1.72 -6.55 -1.33
CA PRO A 308 0.83 -6.38 -0.17
C PRO A 308 -0.08 -5.16 -0.32
N GLN A 309 0.45 -4.04 -0.82
CA GLN A 309 -0.31 -2.81 -1.04
C GLN A 309 -1.32 -2.97 -2.16
N ARG A 310 -0.96 -3.70 -3.23
CA ARG A 310 -1.87 -4.03 -4.33
C ARG A 310 -3.05 -4.88 -3.85
N ILE A 311 -2.79 -5.92 -3.05
CA ILE A 311 -3.83 -6.77 -2.46
C ILE A 311 -4.75 -5.94 -1.56
N LEU A 312 -4.18 -5.11 -0.68
CA LEU A 312 -4.96 -4.24 0.20
C LEU A 312 -5.87 -3.30 -0.60
N MET A 313 -5.34 -2.65 -1.65
CA MET A 313 -6.10 -1.79 -2.55
C MET A 313 -7.27 -2.55 -3.21
N GLN A 314 -7.02 -3.77 -3.72
CA GLN A 314 -8.06 -4.59 -4.35
C GLN A 314 -9.17 -5.00 -3.37
N VAL A 315 -8.79 -5.42 -2.17
CA VAL A 315 -9.73 -5.83 -1.11
C VAL A 315 -10.58 -4.63 -0.65
N LEU A 316 -9.94 -3.49 -0.35
CA LEU A 316 -10.67 -2.27 0.04
C LEU A 316 -11.54 -1.73 -1.09
N GLY A 317 -11.07 -1.79 -2.33
CA GLY A 317 -11.85 -1.41 -3.51
C GLY A 317 -13.11 -2.27 -3.68
N LEU A 318 -12.99 -3.60 -3.52
CA LEU A 318 -14.12 -4.51 -3.55
C LEU A 318 -15.13 -4.21 -2.43
N PHE A 319 -14.65 -4.07 -1.19
CA PHE A 319 -15.53 -3.72 -0.05
C PHE A 319 -16.17 -2.35 -0.21
N GLY A 320 -15.43 -1.35 -0.70
CA GLY A 320 -15.97 -0.02 -1.01
C GLY A 320 -17.08 -0.07 -2.06
N GLY A 321 -16.88 -0.84 -3.12
CA GLY A 321 -17.89 -1.08 -4.15
C GLY A 321 -19.14 -1.79 -3.62
N MET A 322 -18.96 -2.84 -2.81
CA MET A 322 -20.08 -3.54 -2.16
C MET A 322 -20.85 -2.63 -1.19
N ALA A 323 -20.12 -1.83 -0.39
CA ALA A 323 -20.73 -0.88 0.54
C ALA A 323 -21.53 0.21 -0.20
N LEU A 324 -21.02 0.70 -1.35
CA LEU A 324 -21.74 1.62 -2.19
C LEU A 324 -23.05 1.03 -2.72
N LEU A 325 -23.00 -0.21 -3.20
CA LEU A 325 -24.22 -0.93 -3.66
C LEU A 325 -25.22 -1.10 -2.53
N MET A 326 -24.79 -1.48 -1.34
CA MET A 326 -25.66 -1.61 -0.18
C MET A 326 -26.29 -0.27 0.20
N ALA A 327 -25.52 0.82 0.25
CA ALA A 327 -26.05 2.16 0.52
C ALA A 327 -27.10 2.59 -0.51
N VAL A 328 -26.92 2.29 -1.79
CA VAL A 328 -27.90 2.53 -2.86
C VAL A 328 -29.20 1.78 -2.59
N ILE A 329 -29.10 0.48 -2.25
CA ILE A 329 -30.25 -0.38 -1.94
C ILE A 329 -30.96 0.10 -0.66
N GLY A 330 -30.21 0.44 0.38
CA GLY A 330 -30.74 0.94 1.66
C GLY A 330 -31.51 2.25 1.49
N VAL A 331 -30.90 3.23 0.81
CA VAL A 331 -31.55 4.51 0.50
C VAL A 331 -32.81 4.30 -0.36
N TYR A 332 -32.72 3.49 -1.42
CA TYR A 332 -33.87 3.15 -2.25
C TYR A 332 -35.01 2.52 -1.42
N GLY A 333 -34.70 1.56 -0.56
CA GLY A 333 -35.67 0.85 0.28
C GLY A 333 -36.41 1.77 1.25
N VAL A 334 -35.66 2.68 1.93
CA VAL A 334 -36.26 3.63 2.87
C VAL A 334 -37.14 4.63 2.13
N ILE A 335 -36.69 5.18 1.01
CA ILE A 335 -37.48 6.15 0.24
C ILE A 335 -38.71 5.49 -0.40
N ALA A 336 -38.59 4.28 -0.94
CA ALA A 336 -39.73 3.54 -1.49
C ALA A 336 -40.80 3.24 -0.42
N SER A 337 -40.34 2.85 0.78
CA SER A 337 -41.24 2.61 1.93
C SER A 337 -41.91 3.92 2.40
N SER A 338 -41.17 5.02 2.48
CA SER A 338 -41.70 6.33 2.86
C SER A 338 -42.79 6.80 1.86
N VAL A 339 -42.53 6.67 0.57
CA VAL A 339 -43.48 6.98 -0.49
C VAL A 339 -44.74 6.11 -0.38
N ALA A 340 -44.58 4.78 -0.17
CA ALA A 340 -45.72 3.88 -0.06
C ALA A 340 -46.62 4.20 1.15
N GLN A 341 -46.03 4.58 2.29
CA GLN A 341 -46.79 4.97 3.49
C GLN A 341 -47.55 6.31 3.34
N ARG A 342 -47.06 7.20 2.48
CA ARG A 342 -47.65 8.54 2.27
C ARG A 342 -48.42 8.65 0.94
N THR A 343 -48.74 7.51 0.30
CA THR A 343 -49.39 7.52 -1.00
C THR A 343 -50.73 8.29 -0.99
N ASN A 344 -51.55 8.13 0.06
CA ASN A 344 -52.81 8.87 0.22
C ASN A 344 -52.57 10.40 0.40
N GLU A 345 -51.60 10.79 1.23
CA GLU A 345 -51.24 12.18 1.42
C GLU A 345 -50.79 12.86 0.11
N ILE A 346 -49.92 12.13 -0.64
CA ILE A 346 -49.46 12.57 -1.96
C ILE A 346 -50.62 12.69 -2.95
N GLY A 347 -51.56 11.73 -2.95
CA GLY A 347 -52.76 11.73 -3.78
C GLY A 347 -53.66 12.92 -3.50
N VAL A 348 -53.93 13.24 -2.23
CA VAL A 348 -54.71 14.41 -1.81
C VAL A 348 -54.04 15.70 -2.24
N ARG A 349 -52.73 15.85 -2.05
CA ARG A 349 -51.98 17.04 -2.50
C ARG A 349 -52.05 17.23 -4.02
N MET A 350 -51.95 16.15 -4.79
CA MET A 350 -52.07 16.19 -6.26
C MET A 350 -53.50 16.53 -6.69
N ALA A 351 -54.52 16.02 -6.02
CA ALA A 351 -55.91 16.36 -6.25
C ALA A 351 -56.20 17.85 -5.96
N LEU A 352 -55.49 18.44 -4.97
CA LEU A 352 -55.55 19.87 -4.65
C LEU A 352 -54.70 20.77 -5.56
N GLY A 353 -54.05 20.21 -6.60
CA GLY A 353 -53.31 20.97 -7.62
C GLY A 353 -51.81 21.02 -7.46
N ALA A 354 -51.19 20.21 -6.59
CA ALA A 354 -49.74 20.11 -6.52
C ALA A 354 -49.17 19.52 -7.83
N ARG A 355 -48.08 20.09 -8.31
CA ARG A 355 -47.40 19.60 -9.52
C ARG A 355 -46.56 18.38 -9.20
N SER A 356 -46.39 17.46 -10.17
CA SER A 356 -45.50 16.28 -10.05
C SER A 356 -44.06 16.65 -9.63
N GLY A 357 -43.58 17.84 -10.01
CA GLY A 357 -42.29 18.38 -9.62
C GLY A 357 -42.17 18.71 -8.12
N ASP A 358 -43.28 19.09 -7.47
CA ASP A 358 -43.29 19.41 -6.03
C ASP A 358 -43.16 18.13 -5.19
N VAL A 359 -43.85 17.07 -5.62
CA VAL A 359 -43.75 15.72 -5.02
C VAL A 359 -42.33 15.14 -5.21
N LEU A 360 -41.78 15.27 -6.43
CA LEU A 360 -40.41 14.85 -6.71
C LEU A 360 -39.41 15.56 -5.80
N ARG A 361 -39.51 16.89 -5.67
CA ARG A 361 -38.62 17.70 -4.83
C ARG A 361 -38.73 17.32 -3.34
N LEU A 362 -39.94 17.04 -2.86
CA LEU A 362 -40.19 16.64 -1.48
C LEU A 362 -39.46 15.34 -1.15
N VAL A 363 -39.65 14.30 -1.97
CA VAL A 363 -39.04 12.97 -1.78
C VAL A 363 -37.51 13.03 -1.92
N MET A 364 -37.02 13.76 -2.94
CA MET A 364 -35.58 13.94 -3.15
C MET A 364 -34.92 14.67 -1.97
N ARG A 365 -35.60 15.66 -1.37
CA ARG A 365 -35.08 16.38 -0.20
C ARG A 365 -34.95 15.48 1.03
N GLU A 366 -35.91 14.58 1.28
CA GLU A 366 -35.84 13.61 2.37
C GLU A 366 -34.65 12.65 2.17
N GLY A 367 -34.49 12.09 0.98
CA GLY A 367 -33.36 11.21 0.67
C GLY A 367 -32.01 11.93 0.78
N LEU A 368 -31.92 13.17 0.25
CA LEU A 368 -30.71 13.97 0.34
C LEU A 368 -30.33 14.31 1.77
N ALA A 369 -31.30 14.60 2.65
CA ALA A 369 -31.05 14.87 4.07
C ALA A 369 -30.40 13.66 4.77
N LEU A 370 -30.89 12.44 4.53
CA LEU A 370 -30.31 11.20 5.07
C LEU A 370 -28.87 10.98 4.59
N VAL A 371 -28.64 11.19 3.29
CA VAL A 371 -27.32 11.03 2.69
C VAL A 371 -26.33 12.08 3.24
N LEU A 372 -26.74 13.34 3.33
CA LEU A 372 -25.88 14.39 3.88
C LEU A 372 -25.55 14.14 5.36
N LEU A 373 -26.51 13.67 6.14
CA LEU A 373 -26.26 13.27 7.53
C LEU A 373 -25.28 12.11 7.61
N GLY A 374 -25.46 11.08 6.77
CA GLY A 374 -24.52 9.93 6.67
C GLY A 374 -23.13 10.36 6.25
N VAL A 375 -23.01 11.25 5.27
CA VAL A 375 -21.74 11.84 4.83
C VAL A 375 -21.08 12.62 5.97
N ALA A 376 -21.81 13.44 6.71
CA ALA A 376 -21.28 14.20 7.84
C ALA A 376 -20.74 13.27 8.95
N VAL A 377 -21.51 12.23 9.30
CA VAL A 377 -21.09 11.20 10.28
C VAL A 377 -19.89 10.43 9.78
N GLY A 378 -19.88 10.05 8.48
CA GLY A 378 -18.77 9.34 7.85
C GLY A 378 -17.48 10.17 7.85
N LEU A 379 -17.56 11.46 7.51
CA LEU A 379 -16.41 12.37 7.59
C LEU A 379 -15.87 12.50 9.02
N ALA A 380 -16.75 12.64 10.02
CA ALA A 380 -16.34 12.63 11.42
C ALA A 380 -15.67 11.30 11.81
N GLY A 381 -16.19 10.16 11.34
CA GLY A 381 -15.60 8.85 11.54
C GLY A 381 -14.21 8.72 10.91
N ILE A 382 -14.02 9.22 9.69
CA ILE A 382 -12.70 9.25 9.02
C ILE A 382 -11.70 10.05 9.87
N LEU A 383 -12.07 11.23 10.38
CA LEU A 383 -11.22 12.03 11.24
C LEU A 383 -10.81 11.29 12.52
N GLY A 384 -11.73 10.52 13.12
CA GLY A 384 -11.45 9.69 14.28
C GLY A 384 -10.51 8.51 13.99
N LEU A 385 -10.59 7.93 12.78
CA LEU A 385 -9.77 6.80 12.37
C LEU A 385 -8.41 7.18 11.76
N MET A 386 -8.12 8.48 11.62
CA MET A 386 -6.91 8.99 10.98
C MET A 386 -5.60 8.38 11.51
N ARG A 387 -5.50 8.18 12.82
CA ARG A 387 -4.32 7.59 13.45
C ARG A 387 -4.03 6.17 12.96
N PHE A 388 -5.07 5.38 12.72
CA PHE A 388 -4.93 4.00 12.22
C PHE A 388 -4.64 3.98 10.72
N VAL A 389 -5.30 4.83 9.96
CA VAL A 389 -5.14 4.89 8.50
C VAL A 389 -3.78 5.45 8.11
N SER A 390 -3.25 6.42 8.84
CA SER A 390 -1.94 7.04 8.57
C SER A 390 -0.75 6.06 8.62
N SER A 391 -0.85 4.99 9.41
CA SER A 391 0.21 3.98 9.50
C SER A 391 0.31 3.06 8.28
N VAL A 392 -0.73 3.01 7.46
CA VAL A 392 -0.85 2.13 6.29
C VAL A 392 -0.62 2.88 4.97
N LEU A 393 -0.79 4.21 4.98
CA LEU A 393 -0.66 5.05 3.79
C LEU A 393 0.78 5.47 3.55
N TYR A 394 1.20 5.45 2.29
CA TYR A 394 2.50 5.93 1.85
C TYR A 394 2.37 7.16 0.94
N GLY A 395 3.08 8.24 1.26
CA GLY A 395 3.16 9.43 0.41
C GLY A 395 1.86 10.24 0.25
N VAL A 396 0.78 9.81 0.92
CA VAL A 396 -0.54 10.46 0.84
C VAL A 396 -0.96 10.93 2.23
N ARG A 397 -1.50 12.14 2.29
CA ARG A 397 -2.08 12.65 3.54
C ARG A 397 -3.41 11.94 3.81
N PRO A 398 -3.66 11.45 5.04
CA PRO A 398 -4.94 10.80 5.38
C PRO A 398 -6.16 11.69 5.14
N THR A 399 -5.96 13.01 5.06
CA THR A 399 -6.95 14.05 4.78
C THR A 399 -6.88 14.57 3.36
N ASP A 400 -6.47 13.76 2.39
CA ASP A 400 -6.45 14.24 1.01
C ASP A 400 -7.84 14.71 0.57
N PRO A 401 -8.04 16.02 0.29
CA PRO A 401 -9.36 16.57 0.02
C PRO A 401 -9.93 16.05 -1.31
N VAL A 402 -9.08 15.71 -2.26
CA VAL A 402 -9.51 15.21 -3.58
C VAL A 402 -10.20 13.86 -3.43
N THR A 403 -9.56 12.93 -2.69
CA THR A 403 -10.12 11.61 -2.42
C THR A 403 -11.40 11.68 -1.59
N MET A 404 -11.43 12.53 -0.56
CA MET A 404 -12.60 12.69 0.32
C MET A 404 -13.80 13.27 -0.43
N VAL A 405 -13.55 14.33 -1.18
CA VAL A 405 -14.59 14.98 -2.01
C VAL A 405 -15.07 14.03 -3.10
N GLY A 406 -14.15 13.32 -3.78
CA GLY A 406 -14.48 12.32 -4.80
C GLY A 406 -15.37 11.20 -4.25
N ALA A 407 -15.03 10.63 -3.10
CA ALA A 407 -15.82 9.59 -2.43
C ALA A 407 -17.22 10.11 -2.02
N ALA A 408 -17.29 11.32 -1.46
CA ALA A 408 -18.55 11.94 -1.08
C ALA A 408 -19.45 12.22 -2.32
N PHE A 409 -18.87 12.71 -3.41
CA PHE A 409 -19.61 12.91 -4.66
C PHE A 409 -20.10 11.61 -5.30
N ALA A 410 -19.26 10.58 -5.32
CA ALA A 410 -19.65 9.25 -5.84
C ALA A 410 -20.82 8.68 -5.04
N LEU A 411 -20.76 8.77 -3.69
CA LEU A 411 -21.81 8.31 -2.81
C LEU A 411 -23.10 9.15 -2.96
N ALA A 412 -23.00 10.48 -2.92
CA ALA A 412 -24.14 11.36 -3.07
C ALA A 412 -24.81 11.21 -4.44
N GLY A 413 -24.04 11.10 -5.51
CA GLY A 413 -24.54 10.88 -6.87
C GLY A 413 -25.28 9.55 -7.00
N SER A 414 -24.72 8.47 -6.50
CA SER A 414 -25.36 7.15 -6.50
C SER A 414 -26.64 7.10 -5.66
N ALA A 415 -26.64 7.74 -4.50
CA ALA A 415 -27.81 7.84 -3.63
C ALA A 415 -28.91 8.71 -4.24
N LEU A 416 -28.57 9.81 -4.92
CA LEU A 416 -29.55 10.62 -5.66
C LEU A 416 -30.20 9.81 -6.80
N LEU A 417 -29.44 9.00 -7.53
CA LEU A 417 -29.97 8.09 -8.53
C LEU A 417 -30.93 7.06 -7.91
N ALA A 418 -30.58 6.52 -6.72
CA ALA A 418 -31.43 5.62 -5.98
C ALA A 418 -32.74 6.25 -5.53
N CYS A 419 -32.73 7.52 -5.11
CA CYS A 419 -33.92 8.29 -4.73
C CYS A 419 -34.82 8.63 -5.93
N TYR A 420 -34.22 8.86 -7.10
CA TYR A 420 -34.92 9.32 -8.27
C TYR A 420 -36.01 8.34 -8.77
N LEU A 421 -35.73 7.04 -8.78
CA LEU A 421 -36.67 6.03 -9.26
C LEU A 421 -37.97 5.97 -8.45
N PRO A 422 -37.97 5.85 -7.10
CA PRO A 422 -39.18 5.88 -6.30
C PRO A 422 -39.88 7.24 -6.33
N ALA A 423 -39.13 8.34 -6.34
CA ALA A 423 -39.67 9.68 -6.43
C ALA A 423 -40.41 9.91 -7.76
N ARG A 424 -39.87 9.43 -8.88
CA ARG A 424 -40.53 9.49 -10.19
C ARG A 424 -41.78 8.61 -10.23
N ARG A 425 -41.79 7.46 -9.57
CA ARG A 425 -43.02 6.62 -9.46
C ARG A 425 -44.09 7.36 -8.65
N ALA A 426 -43.72 7.96 -7.52
CA ALA A 426 -44.63 8.72 -6.67
C ALA A 426 -45.29 9.91 -7.43
N SER A 427 -44.51 10.61 -8.26
CA SER A 427 -45.00 11.78 -9.03
C SER A 427 -45.95 11.43 -10.19
N ARG A 428 -46.13 10.14 -10.51
CA ARG A 428 -47.00 9.64 -11.58
C ARG A 428 -48.22 8.86 -11.06
N ILE A 429 -48.47 8.89 -9.76
CA ILE A 429 -49.66 8.24 -9.16
C ILE A 429 -50.90 9.01 -9.62
N ASP A 430 -51.91 8.27 -10.14
CA ASP A 430 -53.20 8.83 -10.49
C ASP A 430 -53.98 9.20 -9.21
N PRO A 431 -54.36 10.47 -8.99
CA PRO A 431 -55.08 10.90 -7.81
C PRO A 431 -56.39 10.14 -7.56
N MET A 432 -57.07 9.73 -8.64
CA MET A 432 -58.32 8.97 -8.55
C MET A 432 -58.11 7.52 -8.01
N VAL A 433 -56.95 6.92 -8.33
CA VAL A 433 -56.58 5.58 -7.82
C VAL A 433 -56.14 5.67 -6.36
N ALA A 434 -55.41 6.71 -6.00
CA ALA A 434 -54.92 6.89 -4.63
C ALA A 434 -56.03 7.13 -3.61
N LEU A 435 -57.18 7.70 -4.02
CA LEU A 435 -58.32 7.96 -3.16
C LEU A 435 -59.31 6.76 -3.08
N ARG A 436 -59.16 5.73 -3.95
CA ARG A 436 -60.09 4.59 -4.05
C ARG A 436 -59.62 3.40 -3.20
N TYR A 437 -58.41 3.40 -2.65
CA TYR A 437 -57.91 2.37 -1.72
C TYR A 437 -58.26 2.78 -0.27
N GLU A 438 -59.51 2.57 0.15
CA GLU A 438 -59.93 2.36 1.53
C GLU A 438 -60.01 0.87 1.85
#